data_27dbc7054464a23c29ca169daa878dc9
#
_entry.id   27dbc7054464a23c29ca169daa878dc9
#
_cell.length_a   1.000
_cell.length_b   1.000
_cell.length_c   1.000
_cell.angle_alpha   90.00
_cell.angle_beta   90.00
_cell.angle_gamma   90.00
#
_symmetry.space_group_name_H-M   'P 1'
#
loop_
_entity.id
_entity.type
_entity.pdbx_description
1 polymer ?
#
loop_
_entity_poly.entity_id
_entity_poly.type
_entity_poly.pdbx_seq_one_letter_code
_entity_poly.pdbx_strand_id
1 'polypeptide(L)'
;MQAAGGASLTGDAGTQPVQGRRRVGVLLAVAATVIVLDQMSKIIAVASLQDGTVVEVIDGIFQLRLVRNAGAAFSFATGLTVVFTAIAVVVIVVILRLSRRLTSMPWAIALGGLLGGAVGNLLDRVMREPAPLRGHVVDFLELTHWP
;
A
#
# COMPACT_ATOMS: atom_id res chain seq x y z
N MET A 1 5.35 8.31 -77.97
CA MET A 1 5.93 7.42 -76.96
C MET A 1 6.14 8.21 -75.69
N GLN A 2 5.25 8.13 -74.76
CA GLN A 2 5.34 8.81 -73.46
C GLN A 2 5.39 7.75 -72.39
N ALA A 3 6.49 7.73 -71.62
CA ALA A 3 6.67 6.94 -70.44
C ALA A 3 6.05 7.65 -69.25
N ALA A 4 5.03 7.07 -68.66
CA ALA A 4 4.39 7.56 -67.44
C ALA A 4 5.29 7.22 -66.27
N GLY A 5 5.82 8.28 -65.59
CA GLY A 5 6.50 8.13 -64.30
C GLY A 5 5.50 7.89 -63.19
N GLY A 6 5.53 6.70 -62.61
CA GLY A 6 4.76 6.36 -61.42
C GLY A 6 5.38 7.05 -60.19
N ALA A 7 4.66 8.00 -59.63
CA ALA A 7 5.00 8.57 -58.31
C ALA A 7 4.65 7.55 -57.21
N SER A 8 5.66 6.96 -56.58
CA SER A 8 5.50 6.15 -55.36
C SER A 8 5.20 7.05 -54.18
N LEU A 9 3.95 7.06 -53.77
CA LEU A 9 3.50 7.69 -52.48
C LEU A 9 3.56 6.67 -51.35
N THR A 10 4.76 6.21 -51.01
CA THR A 10 4.95 5.52 -49.72
C THR A 10 5.34 6.53 -48.68
N GLY A 11 4.35 7.29 -48.22
CA GLY A 11 4.43 8.00 -46.97
C GLY A 11 4.32 7.02 -45.81
N ASP A 12 5.43 6.46 -45.42
CA ASP A 12 5.54 5.72 -44.15
C ASP A 12 5.35 6.74 -43.01
N ALA A 13 4.10 6.95 -42.63
CA ALA A 13 3.75 7.65 -41.40
C ALA A 13 4.21 6.76 -40.25
N GLY A 14 5.48 6.87 -39.90
CA GLY A 14 6.03 6.23 -38.73
C GLY A 14 5.21 6.60 -37.51
N THR A 15 4.32 5.70 -37.14
CA THR A 15 3.58 5.74 -35.90
C THR A 15 4.61 5.62 -34.77
N GLN A 16 5.10 6.75 -34.29
CA GLN A 16 5.93 6.77 -33.11
C GLN A 16 5.11 6.21 -31.95
N PRO A 17 5.61 5.18 -31.24
CA PRO A 17 4.92 4.66 -30.08
C PRO A 17 4.77 5.79 -29.08
N VAL A 18 3.53 6.15 -28.75
CA VAL A 18 3.21 7.12 -27.69
C VAL A 18 3.80 6.54 -26.41
N GLN A 19 4.97 6.99 -26.04
CA GLN A 19 5.59 6.62 -24.77
C GLN A 19 4.72 7.20 -23.65
N GLY A 20 3.85 6.38 -23.11
CA GLY A 20 3.01 6.73 -21.97
C GLY A 20 3.87 7.30 -20.84
N ARG A 21 3.54 8.49 -20.35
CA ARG A 21 4.25 9.14 -19.25
C ARG A 21 4.29 8.22 -18.04
N ARG A 22 5.48 7.90 -17.56
CA ARG A 22 5.63 7.03 -16.36
C ARG A 22 4.96 7.68 -15.16
N ARG A 23 4.15 6.91 -14.45
CA ARG A 23 3.35 7.36 -13.30
C ARG A 23 3.99 7.05 -11.94
N VAL A 24 5.30 6.75 -11.91
CA VAL A 24 6.02 6.41 -10.67
C VAL A 24 5.95 7.55 -9.65
N GLY A 25 6.05 8.80 -10.08
CA GLY A 25 5.92 9.96 -9.19
C GLY A 25 4.56 10.00 -8.47
N VAL A 26 3.46 9.68 -9.18
CA VAL A 26 2.12 9.59 -8.58
C VAL A 26 2.06 8.46 -7.56
N LEU A 27 2.56 7.28 -7.92
CA LEU A 27 2.62 6.13 -7.02
C LEU A 27 3.35 6.48 -5.71
N LEU A 28 4.53 7.10 -5.81
CA LEU A 28 5.33 7.47 -4.65
C LEU A 28 4.66 8.57 -3.81
N ALA A 29 4.02 9.55 -4.44
CA ALA A 29 3.28 10.60 -3.75
C ALA A 29 2.09 10.01 -2.95
N VAL A 30 1.31 9.12 -3.58
CA VAL A 30 0.20 8.42 -2.91
C VAL A 30 0.73 7.57 -1.76
N ALA A 31 1.79 6.79 -1.99
CA ALA A 31 2.38 5.97 -0.93
C ALA A 31 2.87 6.80 0.26
N ALA A 32 3.56 7.92 0.02
CA ALA A 32 4.01 8.83 1.07
C ALA A 32 2.82 9.41 1.86
N THR A 33 1.76 9.84 1.17
CA THR A 33 0.55 10.34 1.81
C THR A 33 -0.10 9.27 2.70
N VAL A 34 -0.24 8.04 2.19
CA VAL A 34 -0.82 6.92 2.95
C VAL A 34 0.04 6.58 4.16
N ILE A 35 1.37 6.54 4.04
CA ILE A 35 2.27 6.30 5.18
C ILE A 35 2.08 7.36 6.26
N VAL A 36 2.04 8.63 5.89
CA VAL A 36 1.85 9.72 6.85
C VAL A 36 0.50 9.59 7.56
N LEU A 37 -0.57 9.37 6.81
CA LEU A 37 -1.92 9.21 7.38
C LEU A 37 -2.01 7.96 8.28
N ASP A 38 -1.43 6.85 7.86
CA ASP A 38 -1.37 5.60 8.64
C ASP A 38 -0.65 5.82 9.97
N GLN A 39 0.55 6.37 9.95
CA GLN A 39 1.33 6.59 11.17
C GLN A 39 0.69 7.64 12.09
N MET A 40 0.15 8.73 11.53
CA MET A 40 -0.53 9.74 12.33
C MET A 40 -1.79 9.19 13.00
N SER A 41 -2.64 8.46 12.27
CA SER A 41 -3.84 7.85 12.84
C SER A 41 -3.50 6.84 13.94
N LYS A 42 -2.45 6.04 13.76
CA LYS A 42 -1.95 5.08 14.75
C LYS A 42 -1.40 5.77 16.01
N ILE A 43 -0.67 6.87 15.86
CA ILE A 43 -0.18 7.66 17.01
C ILE A 43 -1.35 8.23 17.80
N ILE A 44 -2.33 8.80 17.11
CA ILE A 44 -3.55 9.34 17.75
C ILE A 44 -4.32 8.22 18.45
N ALA A 45 -4.52 7.08 17.78
CA ALA A 45 -5.21 5.94 18.36
C ALA A 45 -4.51 5.41 19.63
N VAL A 46 -3.18 5.29 19.61
CA VAL A 46 -2.41 4.90 20.79
C VAL A 46 -2.60 5.92 21.92
N ALA A 47 -2.49 7.21 21.63
CA ALA A 47 -2.64 8.27 22.65
C ALA A 47 -4.05 8.32 23.25
N SER A 48 -5.09 8.02 22.46
CA SER A 48 -6.49 8.17 22.87
C SER A 48 -7.13 6.88 23.42
N LEU A 49 -6.61 5.72 23.06
CA LEU A 49 -7.25 4.43 23.35
C LEU A 49 -6.37 3.49 24.19
N GLN A 50 -5.18 3.91 24.64
CA GLN A 50 -4.23 3.01 25.33
C GLN A 50 -4.71 2.48 26.68
N ASP A 51 -5.64 3.17 27.34
CA ASP A 51 -6.14 2.81 28.68
C ASP A 51 -7.32 1.82 28.61
N GLY A 52 -7.49 1.12 27.50
CA GLY A 52 -8.62 0.21 27.29
C GLY A 52 -9.92 0.92 26.92
N THR A 53 -9.83 2.19 26.55
CA THR A 53 -10.99 2.97 26.10
C THR A 53 -11.54 2.38 24.81
N VAL A 54 -12.84 2.17 24.77
CA VAL A 54 -13.59 1.77 23.58
C VAL A 54 -14.52 2.93 23.21
N VAL A 55 -14.44 3.36 21.96
CA VAL A 55 -15.32 4.40 21.42
C VAL A 55 -16.22 3.77 20.36
N GLU A 56 -17.49 3.66 20.66
CA GLU A 56 -18.48 3.21 19.68
C GLU A 56 -18.75 4.33 18.69
N VAL A 57 -18.54 4.04 17.40
CA VAL A 57 -18.77 4.97 16.29
C VAL A 57 -20.12 4.71 15.66
N ILE A 58 -20.48 3.44 15.50
CA ILE A 58 -21.80 2.98 15.06
C ILE A 58 -22.23 1.93 16.07
N ASP A 59 -23.29 2.25 16.81
CA ASP A 59 -23.80 1.44 17.91
C ASP A 59 -24.00 -0.03 17.50
N GLY A 60 -23.37 -0.93 18.23
CA GLY A 60 -23.43 -2.36 17.99
C GLY A 60 -22.77 -2.89 16.70
N ILE A 61 -22.14 -2.05 15.85
CA ILE A 61 -21.56 -2.45 14.57
C ILE A 61 -20.06 -2.15 14.51
N PHE A 62 -19.66 -0.93 14.82
CA PHE A 62 -18.31 -0.46 14.60
C PHE A 62 -17.78 0.36 15.77
N GLN A 63 -16.62 -0.03 16.27
CA GLN A 63 -15.97 0.62 17.40
C GLN A 63 -14.49 0.88 17.16
N LEU A 64 -13.95 1.86 17.88
CA LEU A 64 -12.51 2.11 17.95
C LEU A 64 -11.99 1.48 19.24
N ARG A 65 -11.10 0.52 19.12
CA ARG A 65 -10.41 -0.11 20.24
C ARG A 65 -8.96 -0.40 19.86
N LEU A 66 -8.04 -0.06 20.72
CA LEU A 66 -6.62 -0.32 20.48
C LEU A 66 -6.32 -1.81 20.54
N VAL A 67 -5.89 -2.38 19.42
CA VAL A 67 -5.42 -3.76 19.31
C VAL A 67 -3.98 -3.77 18.86
N ARG A 68 -3.14 -4.49 19.58
CA ARG A 68 -1.74 -4.71 19.20
C ARG A 68 -1.62 -6.05 18.49
N ASN A 69 -1.60 -6.01 17.16
CA ASN A 69 -1.67 -7.19 16.32
C ASN A 69 -0.27 -7.77 16.04
N ALA A 70 0.06 -8.85 16.71
CA ALA A 70 1.28 -9.63 16.46
C ALA A 70 1.23 -10.48 15.18
N GLY A 71 0.15 -10.40 14.42
CA GLY A 71 -0.19 -11.33 13.33
C GLY A 71 -1.38 -12.21 13.70
N ALA A 72 -2.20 -11.76 14.66
CA ALA A 72 -3.18 -12.54 15.41
C ALA A 72 -4.55 -12.72 14.75
N ALA A 73 -4.72 -12.42 13.47
CA ALA A 73 -5.93 -12.92 12.78
C ALA A 73 -6.05 -14.46 12.90
N PHE A 74 -5.00 -15.11 13.37
CA PHE A 74 -4.92 -16.54 13.62
C PHE A 74 -4.20 -16.76 14.95
N SER A 75 -4.91 -16.91 16.05
CA SER A 75 -4.48 -17.10 17.44
C SER A 75 -3.30 -18.06 17.72
N PHE A 76 -2.60 -18.53 16.72
CA PHE A 76 -1.59 -19.58 16.79
C PHE A 76 -0.13 -19.09 16.75
N ALA A 77 0.16 -17.76 16.73
CA ALA A 77 1.44 -17.47 16.12
C ALA A 77 2.23 -16.28 16.64
N THR A 78 2.82 -16.40 17.79
CA THR A 78 4.00 -15.58 18.18
C THR A 78 5.19 -15.78 17.22
N GLY A 79 5.21 -16.86 16.42
CA GLY A 79 6.22 -17.11 15.37
C GLY A 79 5.89 -16.51 14.00
N LEU A 80 4.64 -16.21 13.70
CA LEU A 80 4.24 -15.73 12.37
C LEU A 80 4.51 -14.24 12.12
N THR A 81 4.82 -13.44 13.13
CA THR A 81 5.14 -12.02 12.94
C THR A 81 6.29 -11.83 11.95
N VAL A 82 7.32 -12.67 12.03
CA VAL A 82 8.45 -12.64 11.10
C VAL A 82 8.02 -13.02 9.68
N VAL A 83 7.12 -13.98 9.54
CA VAL A 83 6.57 -14.39 8.23
C VAL A 83 5.78 -13.24 7.61
N PHE A 84 4.92 -12.57 8.36
CA PHE A 84 4.18 -11.40 7.87
C PHE A 84 5.10 -10.23 7.53
N THR A 85 6.18 -10.04 8.29
CA THR A 85 7.21 -9.05 7.96
C THR A 85 7.89 -9.39 6.63
N ALA A 86 8.25 -10.65 6.41
CA ALA A 86 8.84 -11.09 5.15
C ALA A 86 7.87 -10.92 3.96
N ILE A 87 6.59 -11.25 4.15
CA ILE A 87 5.56 -11.03 3.12
C ILE A 87 5.44 -9.54 2.78
N ALA A 88 5.41 -8.65 3.78
CA ALA A 88 5.34 -7.21 3.55
C ALA A 88 6.55 -6.73 2.72
N VAL A 89 7.75 -7.18 3.03
CA VAL A 89 8.96 -6.86 2.26
C VAL A 89 8.84 -7.35 0.81
N VAL A 90 8.39 -8.58 0.60
CA VAL A 90 8.18 -9.13 -0.75
C VAL A 90 7.18 -8.29 -1.53
N VAL A 91 6.03 -7.93 -0.93
CA VAL A 91 5.01 -7.09 -1.57
C VAL A 91 5.60 -5.73 -1.97
N ILE A 92 6.35 -5.08 -1.09
CA ILE A 92 7.02 -3.80 -1.37
C ILE A 92 7.97 -3.95 -2.57
N VAL A 93 8.82 -4.97 -2.59
CA VAL A 93 9.77 -5.22 -3.69
C VAL A 93 9.05 -5.47 -5.01
N VAL A 94 7.97 -6.27 -5.00
CA VAL A 94 7.16 -6.55 -6.19
C VAL A 94 6.53 -5.25 -6.73
N ILE A 95 5.91 -4.45 -5.87
CA ILE A 95 5.30 -3.17 -6.29
C ILE A 95 6.35 -2.23 -6.88
N LEU A 96 7.51 -2.09 -6.25
CA LEU A 96 8.60 -1.26 -6.76
C LEU A 96 9.15 -1.74 -8.10
N ARG A 97 9.14 -3.04 -8.36
CA ARG A 97 9.52 -3.59 -9.68
C ARG A 97 8.45 -3.32 -10.74
N LEU A 98 7.19 -3.54 -10.42
CA LEU A 98 6.06 -3.26 -11.31
C LEU A 98 5.96 -1.78 -11.66
N SER A 99 6.27 -0.89 -10.70
CA SER A 99 6.18 0.56 -10.88
C SER A 99 7.07 1.10 -11.99
N ARG A 100 8.16 0.42 -12.31
CA ARG A 100 9.12 0.85 -13.36
C ARG A 100 8.51 0.93 -14.76
N ARG A 101 7.44 0.17 -15.02
CA ARG A 101 6.73 0.12 -16.31
C ARG A 101 5.33 0.71 -16.25
N LEU A 102 5.01 1.37 -15.14
CA LEU A 102 3.67 1.84 -14.85
C LEU A 102 3.34 3.13 -15.63
N THR A 103 2.33 3.06 -16.48
CA THR A 103 1.82 4.19 -17.28
C THR A 103 0.37 4.55 -16.93
N SER A 104 -0.38 3.63 -16.34
CA SER A 104 -1.79 3.79 -15.98
C SER A 104 -1.95 4.58 -14.67
N MET A 105 -2.80 5.59 -14.68
CA MET A 105 -3.09 6.43 -13.49
C MET A 105 -3.84 5.66 -12.39
N PRO A 106 -4.92 4.91 -12.68
CA PRO A 106 -5.61 4.13 -11.67
C PRO A 106 -4.70 3.10 -10.99
N TRP A 107 -3.84 2.44 -11.75
CA TRP A 107 -2.87 1.51 -11.19
C TRP A 107 -1.80 2.21 -10.34
N ALA A 108 -1.39 3.43 -10.70
CA ALA A 108 -0.46 4.19 -9.89
C ALA A 108 -1.05 4.54 -8.51
N ILE A 109 -2.31 4.92 -8.46
CA ILE A 109 -3.02 5.22 -7.21
C ILE A 109 -3.21 3.95 -6.39
N ALA A 110 -3.71 2.86 -6.99
CA ALA A 110 -3.96 1.60 -6.28
C ALA A 110 -2.67 0.99 -5.71
N LEU A 111 -1.61 0.89 -6.53
CA LEU A 111 -0.33 0.37 -6.08
C LEU A 111 0.37 1.31 -5.09
N GLY A 112 0.19 2.62 -5.22
CA GLY A 112 0.68 3.60 -4.26
C GLY A 112 0.01 3.43 -2.89
N GLY A 113 -1.31 3.26 -2.87
CA GLY A 113 -2.05 2.97 -1.63
C GLY A 113 -1.61 1.66 -0.97
N LEU A 114 -1.49 0.60 -1.76
CA LEU A 114 -1.02 -0.70 -1.27
C LEU A 114 0.42 -0.63 -0.74
N LEU A 115 1.31 0.06 -1.45
CA LEU A 115 2.69 0.29 -1.02
C LEU A 115 2.74 1.06 0.30
N GLY A 116 1.95 2.14 0.41
CA GLY A 116 1.88 2.96 1.62
C GLY A 116 1.43 2.15 2.84
N GLY A 117 0.35 1.36 2.71
CA GLY A 117 -0.13 0.48 3.78
C GLY A 117 0.87 -0.62 4.16
N ALA A 118 1.52 -1.25 3.17
CA ALA A 118 2.54 -2.26 3.43
C ALA A 118 3.75 -1.69 4.17
N VAL A 119 4.21 -0.50 3.77
CA VAL A 119 5.31 0.21 4.44
C VAL A 119 4.91 0.67 5.83
N GLY A 120 3.70 1.21 6.02
CA GLY A 120 3.18 1.61 7.33
C GLY A 120 3.18 0.46 8.33
N ASN A 121 2.65 -0.70 7.91
CA ASN A 121 2.68 -1.91 8.74
C ASN A 121 4.10 -2.45 8.98
N LEU A 122 5.00 -2.32 8.00
CA LEU A 122 6.40 -2.70 8.19
C LEU A 122 7.11 -1.78 9.19
N LEU A 123 6.82 -0.48 9.15
CA LEU A 123 7.35 0.49 10.13
C LEU A 123 6.94 0.11 11.56
N ASP A 124 5.68 -0.25 11.78
CA ASP A 124 5.23 -0.72 13.10
C ASP A 124 6.06 -1.93 13.57
N ARG A 125 6.31 -2.91 12.68
CA ARG A 125 7.07 -4.11 13.02
C ARG A 125 8.55 -3.85 13.30
N VAL A 126 9.11 -2.82 12.70
CA VAL A 126 10.52 -2.46 12.90
C VAL A 126 10.72 -1.55 14.11
N MET A 127 9.78 -0.61 14.36
CA MET A 127 9.96 0.48 15.31
C MET A 127 9.24 0.29 16.64
N ARG A 128 8.25 -0.62 16.71
CA ARG A 128 7.48 -0.87 17.93
C ARG A 128 7.95 -2.12 18.65
N GLU A 129 7.61 -2.20 19.94
CA GLU A 129 7.88 -3.37 20.77
C GLU A 129 7.11 -4.63 20.30
N PRO A 130 7.61 -5.85 20.65
CA PRO A 130 8.68 -6.14 21.63
C PRO A 130 10.11 -6.10 21.08
N ALA A 131 10.32 -6.14 19.78
CA ALA A 131 11.67 -6.17 19.21
C ALA A 131 11.65 -5.77 17.73
N PRO A 132 12.76 -5.32 17.14
CA PRO A 132 12.86 -5.08 15.72
C PRO A 132 12.41 -6.29 14.91
N LEU A 133 11.62 -6.06 13.86
CA LEU A 133 10.98 -7.05 12.97
C LEU A 133 9.92 -7.95 13.64
N ARG A 134 9.66 -7.79 14.94
CA ARG A 134 8.64 -8.50 15.71
C ARG A 134 7.63 -7.55 16.37
N GLY A 135 7.73 -6.26 16.10
CA GLY A 135 6.80 -5.26 16.61
C GLY A 135 5.36 -5.56 16.20
N HIS A 136 4.45 -5.15 17.05
CA HIS A 136 3.03 -5.34 16.81
C HIS A 136 2.50 -4.20 15.92
N VAL A 137 1.71 -4.56 14.91
CA VAL A 137 0.95 -3.56 14.14
C VAL A 137 -0.14 -2.99 15.04
N VAL A 138 -0.30 -1.68 14.99
CA VAL A 138 -1.39 -0.99 15.70
C VAL A 138 -2.63 -1.04 14.83
N ASP A 139 -3.64 -1.76 15.28
CA ASP A 139 -4.98 -1.79 14.72
C ASP A 139 -5.92 -1.08 15.71
N PHE A 140 -6.89 -0.32 15.21
CA PHE A 140 -7.83 0.40 16.07
C PHE A 140 -9.26 0.42 15.53
N LEU A 141 -9.50 -0.19 14.37
CA LEU A 141 -10.81 -0.33 13.76
C LEU A 141 -11.34 -1.74 14.05
N GLU A 142 -12.44 -1.86 14.76
CA GLU A 142 -13.02 -3.15 15.13
C GLU A 142 -14.51 -3.21 14.76
N LEU A 143 -14.90 -4.33 14.13
CA LEU A 143 -16.30 -4.67 13.93
C LEU A 143 -16.78 -5.49 15.11
N THR A 144 -17.82 -5.04 15.82
CA THR A 144 -18.28 -5.60 17.11
C THR A 144 -18.73 -7.06 17.02
N HIS A 145 -19.17 -7.51 15.83
CA HIS A 145 -19.68 -8.87 15.62
C HIS A 145 -18.80 -9.71 14.68
N TRP A 146 -17.57 -9.28 14.39
CA TRP A 146 -16.64 -10.04 13.58
C TRP A 146 -15.67 -10.78 14.51
N PRO A 147 -15.53 -12.13 14.38
CA PRO A 147 -14.60 -12.92 15.20
C PRO A 147 -13.15 -12.60 14.88
#